data_96146ac748e73d81a24744a8647c94b3
#
_entry.id   96146ac748e73d81a24744a8647c94b3
#
_cell.length_a   1.000
_cell.length_b   1.000
_cell.length_c   1.000
_cell.angle_alpha   90.00
_cell.angle_beta   90.00
_cell.angle_gamma   90.00
#
_symmetry.space_group_name_H-M   'P 1'
#
loop_
_entity.id
_entity.type
_entity.pdbx_description
1 polymer ?
#
loop_
_entity_poly.entity_id
_entity_poly.type
_entity_poly.pdbx_seq_one_letter_code
_entity_poly.pdbx_strand_id
1 'polypeptide(L)'
;GTELAISESQERMAVVVAAGDADAFIRAAKAENLEAYQVAVVTEDARMVMEWNGAVIADLSRAFLNTNGAVKHAGVRVARKDRAPLAQPRFSSLREMASSLRCASRRGLVERFDSTIGAGSILMPYGGRTQRSPAQAMAAVFPVLPGQETDQASVMAWGCDPEQTSTDPYIGAYNAVYTSMAKLVAAG
;
A
#
# COMPACT_ATOMS: atom_id res chain seq x y z
N GLY A 1 20.85 11.05 19.59
CA GLY A 1 20.60 9.64 19.64
C GLY A 1 19.23 9.25 19.15
N THR A 2 18.16 9.65 19.83
CA THR A 2 16.79 9.23 19.52
C THR A 2 16.38 9.65 18.09
N GLU A 3 16.71 10.84 17.67
CA GLU A 3 16.44 11.37 16.33
C GLU A 3 17.08 10.52 15.22
N LEU A 4 18.30 10.02 15.46
CA LEU A 4 18.97 9.11 14.53
C LEU A 4 18.27 7.73 14.49
N ALA A 5 17.80 7.24 15.64
CA ALA A 5 17.14 5.95 15.74
C ALA A 5 15.81 5.89 14.97
N ILE A 6 15.09 7.02 14.90
CA ILE A 6 13.81 7.15 14.19
C ILE A 6 13.94 7.84 12.83
N SER A 7 15.16 8.19 12.41
CA SER A 7 15.41 8.85 11.14
C SER A 7 15.07 7.91 9.98
N GLU A 8 14.31 8.41 9.04
CA GLU A 8 14.02 7.73 7.77
C GLU A 8 14.96 8.26 6.68
N SER A 9 15.52 7.33 5.90
CA SER A 9 16.30 7.63 4.72
C SER A 9 15.90 6.65 3.64
N GLN A 10 15.53 7.16 2.49
CA GLN A 10 15.01 6.34 1.40
C GLN A 10 16.10 5.45 0.78
N GLU A 11 15.67 4.37 0.12
CA GLU A 11 16.52 3.43 -0.64
C GLU A 11 17.61 2.74 0.18
N ARG A 12 17.42 2.63 1.49
CA ARG A 12 18.28 1.80 2.36
C ARG A 12 17.65 0.43 2.58
N MET A 13 18.50 -0.57 2.59
CA MET A 13 18.11 -1.95 2.85
C MET A 13 18.86 -2.49 4.06
N ALA A 14 18.16 -3.13 4.97
CA ALA A 14 18.75 -3.92 6.05
C ALA A 14 18.72 -5.41 5.64
N VAL A 15 19.87 -6.06 5.69
CA VAL A 15 20.03 -7.46 5.30
C VAL A 15 20.61 -8.24 6.47
N VAL A 16 20.05 -9.39 6.76
CA VAL A 16 20.57 -10.32 7.77
C VAL A 16 21.35 -11.44 7.06
N VAL A 17 22.60 -11.60 7.42
CA VAL A 17 23.49 -12.64 6.88
C VAL A 17 24.13 -13.42 8.03
N ALA A 18 24.63 -14.61 7.75
CA ALA A 18 25.43 -15.35 8.73
C ALA A 18 26.70 -14.56 9.11
N ALA A 19 27.12 -14.65 10.37
CA ALA A 19 28.27 -13.89 10.86
C ALA A 19 29.55 -14.08 10.02
N GLY A 20 29.78 -15.30 9.53
CA GLY A 20 30.94 -15.61 8.67
C GLY A 20 30.88 -15.00 7.27
N ASP A 21 29.68 -14.59 6.83
CA ASP A 21 29.45 -14.06 5.48
C ASP A 21 29.42 -12.53 5.43
N ALA A 22 29.41 -11.86 6.59
CA ALA A 22 29.26 -10.41 6.68
C ALA A 22 30.33 -9.65 5.87
N ASP A 23 31.60 -10.01 6.04
CA ASP A 23 32.68 -9.37 5.30
C ASP A 23 32.62 -9.64 3.78
N ALA A 24 32.22 -10.85 3.39
CA ALA A 24 32.03 -11.18 1.98
C ALA A 24 30.91 -10.37 1.35
N PHE A 25 29.80 -10.21 2.07
CA PHE A 25 28.68 -9.40 1.64
C PHE A 25 29.06 -7.92 1.48
N ILE A 26 29.77 -7.35 2.46
CA ILE A 26 30.25 -5.95 2.40
C ILE A 26 31.20 -5.75 1.21
N ARG A 27 32.10 -6.70 0.94
CA ARG A 27 32.99 -6.63 -0.23
C ARG A 27 32.21 -6.70 -1.55
N ALA A 28 31.20 -7.56 -1.63
CA ALA A 28 30.35 -7.66 -2.81
C ALA A 28 29.57 -6.37 -3.07
N ALA A 29 28.98 -5.78 -2.04
CA ALA A 29 28.30 -4.48 -2.15
C ALA A 29 29.25 -3.39 -2.64
N LYS A 30 30.47 -3.35 -2.11
CA LYS A 30 31.48 -2.37 -2.54
C LYS A 30 31.92 -2.57 -4.00
N ALA A 31 31.94 -3.82 -4.49
CA ALA A 31 32.23 -4.09 -5.90
C ALA A 31 31.13 -3.53 -6.84
N GLU A 32 29.91 -3.44 -6.35
CA GLU A 32 28.76 -2.83 -7.04
C GLU A 32 28.65 -1.30 -6.77
N ASN A 33 29.68 -0.70 -6.20
CA ASN A 33 29.71 0.72 -5.83
C ASN A 33 28.63 1.13 -4.82
N LEU A 34 28.25 0.21 -3.92
CA LEU A 34 27.30 0.43 -2.85
C LEU A 34 28.03 0.53 -1.50
N GLU A 35 27.54 1.40 -0.62
CA GLU A 35 27.98 1.45 0.76
C GLU A 35 27.26 0.41 1.60
N ALA A 36 27.99 -0.39 2.35
CA ALA A 36 27.44 -1.37 3.26
C ALA A 36 28.25 -1.42 4.56
N TYR A 37 27.54 -1.46 5.67
CA TYR A 37 28.12 -1.49 7.01
C TYR A 37 27.40 -2.49 7.90
N GLN A 38 28.11 -3.14 8.80
CA GLN A 38 27.49 -3.89 9.87
C GLN A 38 26.99 -2.92 10.92
N VAL A 39 25.68 -2.88 11.15
CA VAL A 39 25.02 -1.96 12.07
C VAL A 39 24.47 -2.65 13.33
N ALA A 40 24.31 -3.97 13.29
CA ALA A 40 23.78 -4.74 14.41
C ALA A 40 24.23 -6.20 14.38
N VAL A 41 24.03 -6.87 15.49
CA VAL A 41 24.19 -8.33 15.65
C VAL A 41 22.89 -8.89 16.22
N VAL A 42 22.40 -9.99 15.65
CA VAL A 42 21.26 -10.71 16.20
C VAL A 42 21.71 -11.49 17.43
N THR A 43 21.03 -11.28 18.55
CA THR A 43 21.31 -11.93 19.84
C THR A 43 20.14 -12.82 20.25
N GLU A 44 20.37 -13.69 21.25
CA GLU A 44 19.34 -14.57 21.83
C GLU A 44 18.48 -13.88 22.91
N ASP A 45 18.82 -12.65 23.31
CA ASP A 45 18.23 -11.95 24.47
C ASP A 45 16.79 -11.48 24.28
N ALA A 46 16.18 -11.75 23.14
CA ALA A 46 14.81 -11.32 22.81
C ALA A 46 14.54 -9.83 23.12
N ARG A 47 15.55 -8.99 22.92
CA ARG A 47 15.50 -7.53 23.10
C ARG A 47 16.04 -6.82 21.86
N MET A 48 15.57 -5.61 21.63
CA MET A 48 16.18 -4.65 20.72
C MET A 48 16.89 -3.60 21.55
N VAL A 49 18.20 -3.57 21.48
CA VAL A 49 19.04 -2.61 22.19
C VAL A 49 19.73 -1.72 21.18
N MET A 50 19.63 -0.42 21.36
CA MET A 50 20.35 0.57 20.57
C MET A 50 21.33 1.33 21.46
N GLU A 51 22.57 1.41 21.01
CA GLU A 51 23.63 2.13 21.68
C GLU A 51 24.14 3.29 20.83
N TRP A 52 24.45 4.39 21.48
CA TRP A 52 25.01 5.56 20.84
C TRP A 52 26.05 6.22 21.77
N ASN A 53 27.28 6.39 21.28
CA ASN A 53 28.38 6.96 22.05
C ASN A 53 28.57 6.30 23.43
N GLY A 54 28.46 4.99 23.52
CA GLY A 54 28.63 4.21 24.75
C GLY A 54 27.43 4.28 25.72
N ALA A 55 26.32 4.87 25.33
CA ALA A 55 25.09 4.91 26.12
C ALA A 55 23.96 4.16 25.43
N VAL A 56 23.20 3.38 26.19
CA VAL A 56 21.97 2.76 25.69
C VAL A 56 20.92 3.86 25.51
N ILE A 57 20.41 4.00 24.29
CA ILE A 57 19.38 4.98 23.92
C ILE A 57 18.01 4.36 23.73
N ALA A 58 17.94 3.06 23.50
CA ALA A 58 16.70 2.28 23.46
C ALA A 58 16.98 0.86 23.95
N ASP A 59 16.05 0.31 24.73
CA ASP A 59 16.09 -1.06 25.22
C ASP A 59 14.66 -1.59 25.32
N LEU A 60 14.21 -2.30 24.29
CA LEU A 60 12.82 -2.74 24.11
C LEU A 60 12.75 -4.28 24.06
N SER A 61 11.81 -4.84 24.79
CA SER A 61 11.56 -6.28 24.71
C SER A 61 10.91 -6.65 23.38
N ARG A 62 11.26 -7.82 22.85
CA ARG A 62 10.62 -8.38 21.66
C ARG A 62 9.11 -8.58 21.84
N ALA A 63 8.70 -8.96 23.06
CA ALA A 63 7.29 -9.09 23.39
C ALA A 63 6.54 -7.77 23.20
N PHE A 64 7.10 -6.65 23.62
CA PHE A 64 6.52 -5.33 23.37
C PHE A 64 6.46 -4.99 21.88
N LEU A 65 7.52 -5.23 21.14
CA LEU A 65 7.56 -4.96 19.70
C LEU A 65 6.55 -5.79 18.91
N ASN A 66 6.35 -7.04 19.31
CA ASN A 66 5.39 -7.95 18.65
C ASN A 66 3.92 -7.58 18.93
N THR A 67 3.63 -6.75 19.91
CA THR A 67 2.26 -6.29 20.19
C THR A 67 1.86 -5.02 19.44
N ASN A 68 2.73 -4.49 18.58
CA ASN A 68 2.54 -3.18 17.95
C ASN A 68 2.31 -2.04 18.97
N GLY A 69 2.86 -2.17 20.17
CA GLY A 69 2.74 -1.21 21.25
C GLY A 69 1.64 -1.54 22.25
N ALA A 70 1.16 -0.54 22.99
CA ALA A 70 0.13 -0.71 24.00
C ALA A 70 -1.22 -1.14 23.40
N VAL A 71 -1.94 -1.99 24.10
CA VAL A 71 -3.31 -2.35 23.73
C VAL A 71 -4.15 -1.08 23.64
N LYS A 72 -4.72 -0.84 22.47
CA LYS A 72 -5.56 0.33 22.21
C LYS A 72 -7.03 -0.06 22.41
N HIS A 73 -7.71 0.67 23.26
CA HIS A 73 -9.16 0.55 23.45
C HIS A 73 -9.82 1.74 22.74
N ALA A 74 -10.74 1.46 21.83
CA ALA A 74 -11.55 2.47 21.19
C ALA A 74 -13.01 2.26 21.53
N GLY A 75 -13.65 3.28 22.09
CA GLY A 75 -15.10 3.30 22.28
C GLY A 75 -15.77 3.83 21.01
N VAL A 76 -16.70 3.08 20.45
CA VAL A 76 -17.49 3.52 19.30
C VAL A 76 -18.92 3.78 19.75
N ARG A 77 -19.40 5.00 19.53
CA ARG A 77 -20.81 5.34 19.69
C ARG A 77 -21.47 5.34 18.32
N VAL A 78 -22.28 4.34 18.05
CA VAL A 78 -23.12 4.32 16.85
C VAL A 78 -24.39 5.13 17.14
N ALA A 79 -24.46 6.34 16.60
CA ALA A 79 -25.70 7.11 16.62
C ALA A 79 -26.64 6.56 15.54
N ARG A 80 -27.84 6.09 15.90
CA ARG A 80 -28.90 5.88 14.91
C ARG A 80 -29.28 7.24 14.37
N LYS A 81 -28.88 7.50 13.15
CA LYS A 81 -29.51 8.58 12.37
C LYS A 81 -30.73 7.99 11.69
N ASP A 82 -31.85 8.68 11.80
CA ASP A 82 -32.97 8.43 10.88
C ASP A 82 -32.41 8.47 9.47
N ARG A 83 -32.81 7.52 8.62
CA ARG A 83 -32.31 7.46 7.23
C ARG A 83 -32.40 8.85 6.63
N ALA A 84 -31.28 9.44 6.31
CA ALA A 84 -31.24 10.68 5.56
C ALA A 84 -32.04 10.46 4.26
N PRO A 85 -32.90 11.40 3.86
CA PRO A 85 -33.56 11.33 2.56
C PRO A 85 -32.50 11.08 1.49
N LEU A 86 -32.82 10.27 0.49
CA LEU A 86 -31.96 10.09 -0.68
C LEU A 86 -31.46 11.47 -1.11
N ALA A 87 -30.13 11.61 -1.16
CA ALA A 87 -29.52 12.88 -1.51
C ALA A 87 -30.14 13.39 -2.82
N GLN A 88 -30.59 14.65 -2.81
CA GLN A 88 -31.07 15.31 -4.01
C GLN A 88 -30.02 15.17 -5.12
N PRO A 89 -30.43 15.00 -6.40
CA PRO A 89 -29.51 14.94 -7.50
C PRO A 89 -28.57 16.15 -7.45
N ARG A 90 -27.27 15.91 -7.47
CA ARG A 90 -26.25 16.98 -7.37
C ARG A 90 -26.16 17.84 -8.62
N PHE A 91 -26.69 17.33 -9.72
CA PHE A 91 -26.60 17.98 -11.02
C PHE A 91 -27.99 18.06 -11.63
N SER A 92 -28.30 19.19 -12.19
CA SER A 92 -29.58 19.44 -12.88
C SER A 92 -29.64 18.78 -14.27
N SER A 93 -28.49 18.43 -14.83
CA SER A 93 -28.38 17.81 -16.15
C SER A 93 -27.14 16.95 -16.32
N LEU A 94 -27.17 16.01 -17.28
CA LEU A 94 -26.00 15.22 -17.69
C LEU A 94 -24.84 16.10 -18.14
N ARG A 95 -25.12 17.23 -18.78
CA ARG A 95 -24.10 18.17 -19.23
C ARG A 95 -23.38 18.80 -18.03
N GLU A 96 -24.12 19.22 -17.04
CA GLU A 96 -23.55 19.77 -15.81
C GLU A 96 -22.69 18.72 -15.08
N MET A 97 -23.21 17.51 -14.96
CA MET A 97 -22.45 16.39 -14.39
C MET A 97 -21.15 16.11 -15.15
N ALA A 98 -21.21 15.99 -16.48
CA ALA A 98 -20.05 15.72 -17.32
C ALA A 98 -19.02 16.86 -17.29
N SER A 99 -19.45 18.08 -17.04
CA SER A 99 -18.56 19.25 -16.91
C SER A 99 -17.94 19.41 -15.53
N SER A 100 -18.36 18.60 -14.56
CA SER A 100 -17.87 18.67 -13.18
C SER A 100 -16.48 18.06 -13.04
N LEU A 101 -15.71 18.53 -12.06
CA LEU A 101 -14.42 17.94 -11.69
C LEU A 101 -14.53 16.47 -11.25
N ARG A 102 -15.70 16.02 -10.81
CA ARG A 102 -15.95 14.61 -10.46
C ARG A 102 -15.84 13.69 -11.67
N CYS A 103 -16.28 14.17 -12.83
CA CYS A 103 -16.25 13.42 -14.09
C CYS A 103 -15.01 13.74 -14.94
N ALA A 104 -14.12 14.60 -14.45
CA ALA A 104 -12.88 14.92 -15.15
C ALA A 104 -11.99 13.68 -15.32
N SER A 105 -11.32 13.58 -16.45
CA SER A 105 -10.35 12.50 -16.72
C SER A 105 -9.22 12.50 -15.67
N ARG A 106 -8.87 11.34 -15.15
CA ARG A 106 -7.72 11.14 -14.27
C ARG A 106 -6.45 10.76 -15.02
N ARG A 107 -6.49 10.78 -16.32
CA ARG A 107 -5.39 10.31 -17.19
C ARG A 107 -4.06 10.98 -16.86
N GLY A 108 -4.03 12.28 -16.68
CA GLY A 108 -2.81 13.00 -16.35
C GLY A 108 -2.17 12.62 -15.01
N LEU A 109 -2.97 12.13 -14.05
CA LEU A 109 -2.45 11.57 -12.80
C LEU A 109 -1.91 10.16 -13.03
N VAL A 110 -2.66 9.32 -13.73
CA VAL A 110 -2.31 7.91 -13.97
C VAL A 110 -1.03 7.79 -14.78
N GLU A 111 -0.83 8.64 -15.78
CA GLU A 111 0.37 8.61 -16.63
C GLU A 111 1.66 9.01 -15.88
N ARG A 112 1.56 9.48 -14.65
CA ARG A 112 2.72 9.77 -13.79
C ARG A 112 3.19 8.60 -12.95
N PHE A 113 2.44 7.50 -12.93
CA PHE A 113 2.72 6.33 -12.10
C PHE A 113 3.11 5.13 -12.96
N ASP A 114 3.84 4.23 -12.34
CA ASP A 114 4.48 3.07 -12.96
C ASP A 114 3.49 1.92 -13.21
N SER A 115 2.50 2.12 -14.06
CA SER A 115 1.47 1.12 -14.34
C SER A 115 1.95 -0.09 -15.15
N THR A 116 3.15 -0.01 -15.73
CA THR A 116 3.72 -1.05 -16.62
C THR A 116 4.98 -1.69 -16.07
N ILE A 117 5.39 -1.34 -14.87
CA ILE A 117 6.61 -1.89 -14.25
C ILE A 117 6.52 -3.40 -14.14
N GLY A 118 7.61 -4.07 -14.51
CA GLY A 118 7.73 -5.52 -14.51
C GLY A 118 7.02 -6.22 -15.68
N ALA A 119 6.37 -5.47 -16.58
CA ALA A 119 5.65 -6.01 -17.76
C ALA A 119 4.57 -7.06 -17.44
N GLY A 120 4.14 -7.16 -16.19
CA GLY A 120 3.13 -8.12 -15.74
C GLY A 120 1.68 -7.63 -15.84
N SER A 121 1.44 -6.37 -16.21
CA SER A 121 0.09 -5.80 -16.27
C SER A 121 -0.74 -6.39 -17.41
N ILE A 122 -1.86 -7.04 -17.06
CA ILE A 122 -2.84 -7.57 -18.01
C ILE A 122 -3.89 -6.50 -18.32
N LEU A 123 -4.44 -5.86 -17.27
CA LEU A 123 -5.35 -4.73 -17.41
C LEU A 123 -4.59 -3.43 -17.15
N MET A 124 -4.43 -2.65 -18.20
CA MET A 124 -3.87 -1.31 -18.11
C MET A 124 -4.90 -0.32 -17.54
N PRO A 125 -4.47 0.80 -16.94
CA PRO A 125 -5.38 1.80 -16.38
C PRO A 125 -6.41 2.34 -17.38
N TYR A 126 -6.07 2.34 -18.65
CA TYR A 126 -6.97 2.68 -19.76
C TYR A 126 -6.94 1.59 -20.80
N GLY A 127 -8.12 1.10 -21.17
CA GLY A 127 -8.33 0.05 -22.16
C GLY A 127 -9.18 0.49 -23.35
N GLY A 128 -9.64 -0.51 -24.09
CA GLY A 128 -10.38 -0.34 -25.32
C GLY A 128 -9.47 0.00 -26.51
N ARG A 129 -10.02 -0.03 -27.70
CA ARG A 129 -9.29 0.17 -28.96
C ARG A 129 -8.54 1.51 -29.01
N THR A 130 -9.04 2.53 -28.35
CA THR A 130 -8.44 3.88 -28.33
C THR A 130 -7.73 4.19 -27.02
N GLN A 131 -7.67 3.22 -26.08
CA GLN A 131 -7.07 3.39 -24.76
C GLN A 131 -7.60 4.61 -23.99
N ARG A 132 -8.91 4.81 -24.04
CA ARG A 132 -9.59 5.94 -23.36
C ARG A 132 -10.57 5.52 -22.30
N SER A 133 -10.93 4.24 -22.23
CA SER A 133 -11.86 3.72 -21.23
C SER A 133 -11.10 3.37 -19.96
N PRO A 134 -11.38 4.03 -18.82
CA PRO A 134 -10.70 3.72 -17.58
C PRO A 134 -11.06 2.30 -17.13
N ALA A 135 -10.05 1.51 -16.78
CA ALA A 135 -10.24 0.20 -16.17
C ALA A 135 -10.79 0.34 -14.76
N GLN A 136 -11.68 -0.58 -14.37
CA GLN A 136 -12.30 -0.58 -13.05
C GLN A 136 -11.70 -1.65 -12.11
N ALA A 137 -10.73 -2.40 -12.61
CA ALA A 137 -9.96 -3.39 -11.87
C ALA A 137 -8.50 -3.36 -12.35
N MET A 138 -7.61 -3.89 -11.54
CA MET A 138 -6.24 -4.21 -11.89
C MET A 138 -6.13 -5.72 -12.09
N ALA A 139 -5.43 -6.16 -13.12
CA ALA A 139 -5.00 -7.54 -13.28
C ALA A 139 -3.52 -7.58 -13.68
N ALA A 140 -2.75 -8.42 -13.00
CA ALA A 140 -1.33 -8.60 -13.28
C ALA A 140 -0.91 -10.06 -13.06
N VAL A 141 -0.02 -10.54 -13.91
CA VAL A 141 0.63 -11.83 -13.76
C VAL A 141 1.48 -11.83 -12.49
N PHE A 142 1.53 -12.95 -11.77
CA PHE A 142 2.42 -13.05 -10.61
C PHE A 142 3.89 -12.93 -11.04
N PRO A 143 4.70 -12.15 -10.32
CA PRO A 143 6.13 -12.10 -10.58
C PRO A 143 6.76 -13.45 -10.25
N VAL A 144 7.60 -13.96 -11.14
CA VAL A 144 8.35 -15.21 -10.99
C VAL A 144 9.83 -14.94 -11.18
N LEU A 145 10.66 -15.89 -10.76
CA LEU A 145 12.11 -15.79 -10.95
C LEU A 145 12.47 -15.83 -12.44
N PRO A 146 13.61 -15.22 -12.83
CA PRO A 146 14.11 -15.29 -14.21
C PRO A 146 14.18 -16.74 -14.72
N GLY A 147 13.67 -16.97 -15.93
CA GLY A 147 13.61 -18.30 -16.55
C GLY A 147 12.41 -19.15 -16.12
N GLN A 148 11.53 -18.63 -15.28
CA GLN A 148 10.24 -19.23 -14.98
C GLN A 148 9.13 -18.49 -15.71
N GLU A 149 8.06 -19.20 -16.04
CA GLU A 149 6.86 -18.63 -16.65
C GLU A 149 5.62 -19.07 -15.86
N THR A 150 4.62 -18.21 -15.80
CA THR A 150 3.32 -18.50 -15.21
C THR A 150 2.21 -17.77 -15.96
N ASP A 151 1.07 -18.40 -16.08
CA ASP A 151 -0.18 -17.83 -16.57
C ASP A 151 -1.12 -17.42 -15.41
N GLN A 152 -0.69 -17.65 -14.18
CA GLN A 152 -1.45 -17.23 -13.00
C GLN A 152 -1.36 -15.73 -12.79
N ALA A 153 -2.47 -15.12 -12.44
CA ALA A 153 -2.58 -13.69 -12.23
C ALA A 153 -3.39 -13.36 -10.99
N SER A 154 -3.15 -12.16 -10.46
CA SER A 154 -4.00 -11.55 -9.46
C SER A 154 -4.93 -10.54 -10.10
N VAL A 155 -6.17 -10.46 -9.59
CA VAL A 155 -7.13 -9.43 -9.98
C VAL A 155 -7.57 -8.71 -8.73
N MET A 156 -7.52 -7.38 -8.74
CA MET A 156 -7.96 -6.54 -7.63
C MET A 156 -8.91 -5.46 -8.13
N ALA A 157 -9.92 -5.16 -7.31
CA ALA A 157 -10.81 -4.04 -7.54
C ALA A 157 -11.09 -3.32 -6.22
N TRP A 158 -11.68 -2.15 -6.33
CA TRP A 158 -12.00 -1.31 -5.19
C TRP A 158 -13.41 -0.75 -5.29
N GLY A 159 -13.98 -0.42 -4.16
CA GLY A 159 -15.21 0.35 -4.04
C GLY A 159 -15.04 1.42 -2.98
N CYS A 160 -15.48 2.61 -3.25
CA CYS A 160 -15.46 3.71 -2.31
C CYS A 160 -16.48 4.78 -2.71
N ASP A 161 -17.31 5.18 -1.76
CA ASP A 161 -18.11 6.39 -1.83
C ASP A 161 -17.92 7.18 -0.53
N PRO A 162 -17.03 8.19 -0.52
CA PRO A 162 -16.70 8.95 0.68
C PRO A 162 -17.90 9.67 1.28
N GLU A 163 -18.85 10.10 0.47
CA GLU A 163 -20.01 10.85 0.94
C GLU A 163 -21.04 9.94 1.59
N GLN A 164 -21.30 8.78 0.98
CA GLN A 164 -22.15 7.79 1.58
C GLN A 164 -21.54 7.28 2.88
N THR A 165 -20.23 7.01 2.90
CA THR A 165 -19.51 6.57 4.10
C THR A 165 -19.53 7.62 5.21
N SER A 166 -19.45 8.90 4.88
CA SER A 166 -19.54 10.00 5.85
C SER A 166 -20.95 10.16 6.44
N THR A 167 -21.98 9.83 5.66
CA THR A 167 -23.38 9.93 6.08
C THR A 167 -23.83 8.69 6.85
N ASP A 168 -23.51 7.53 6.34
CA ASP A 168 -23.82 6.23 6.93
C ASP A 168 -22.64 5.28 6.71
N PRO A 169 -21.73 5.13 7.71
CA PRO A 169 -20.56 4.29 7.59
C PRO A 169 -20.85 2.81 7.29
N TYR A 170 -21.98 2.30 7.82
CA TYR A 170 -22.37 0.90 7.58
C TYR A 170 -22.76 0.68 6.12
N ILE A 171 -23.68 1.48 5.61
CA ILE A 171 -24.13 1.37 4.21
C ILE A 171 -23.01 1.73 3.25
N GLY A 172 -22.18 2.72 3.58
CA GLY A 172 -21.00 3.08 2.79
C GLY A 172 -20.00 1.92 2.66
N ALA A 173 -19.69 1.26 3.75
CA ALA A 173 -18.81 0.08 3.76
C ALA A 173 -19.44 -1.11 3.00
N TYR A 174 -20.72 -1.39 3.23
CA TYR A 174 -21.43 -2.45 2.53
C TYR A 174 -21.38 -2.24 1.01
N ASN A 175 -21.73 -1.04 0.55
CA ASN A 175 -21.73 -0.71 -0.87
C ASN A 175 -20.31 -0.67 -1.47
N ALA A 176 -19.31 -0.30 -0.69
CA ALA A 176 -17.91 -0.37 -1.12
C ALA A 176 -17.49 -1.81 -1.44
N VAL A 177 -17.79 -2.76 -0.55
CA VAL A 177 -17.52 -4.18 -0.78
C VAL A 177 -18.33 -4.71 -1.98
N TYR A 178 -19.62 -4.43 -2.02
CA TYR A 178 -20.48 -4.85 -3.13
C TYR A 178 -19.96 -4.32 -4.48
N THR A 179 -19.57 -3.06 -4.53
CA THR A 179 -19.01 -2.44 -5.74
C THR A 179 -17.70 -3.09 -6.16
N SER A 180 -16.80 -3.37 -5.21
CA SER A 180 -15.54 -4.04 -5.53
C SER A 180 -15.76 -5.44 -6.09
N MET A 181 -16.68 -6.21 -5.52
CA MET A 181 -17.06 -7.54 -6.02
C MET A 181 -17.68 -7.46 -7.43
N ALA A 182 -18.58 -6.52 -7.67
CA ALA A 182 -19.19 -6.33 -8.99
C ALA A 182 -18.13 -5.98 -10.06
N LYS A 183 -17.14 -5.17 -9.69
CA LYS A 183 -16.02 -4.85 -10.59
C LYS A 183 -15.13 -6.05 -10.88
N LEU A 184 -14.86 -6.91 -9.90
CA LEU A 184 -14.12 -8.17 -10.11
C LEU A 184 -14.86 -9.08 -11.09
N VAL A 185 -16.16 -9.27 -10.89
CA VAL A 185 -16.99 -10.09 -11.82
C VAL A 185 -17.00 -9.50 -13.22
N ALA A 186 -17.06 -8.18 -13.34
CA ALA A 186 -17.04 -7.51 -14.65
C ALA A 186 -15.67 -7.53 -15.35
N ALA A 187 -14.60 -7.75 -14.60
CA ALA A 187 -13.25 -7.84 -15.15
C ALA A 187 -12.92 -9.22 -15.73
N GLY A 188 -13.66 -10.27 -15.39
CA GLY A 188 -13.54 -11.64 -15.92
C GLY A 188 -13.18 -12.64 -14.85
#